data_bfd7e0efcd1767fb4d75af99430dbdd1
#
_entry.id   bfd7e0efcd1767fb4d75af99430dbdd1
#
_cell.length_a   1.000
_cell.length_b   1.000
_cell.length_c   1.000
_cell.angle_alpha   90.00
_cell.angle_beta   90.00
_cell.angle_gamma   90.00
#
_symmetry.space_group_name_H-M   'P 1'
#
loop_
_entity.id
_entity.type
_entity.pdbx_description
1 polymer ?
#
loop_
_entity_poly.entity_id
_entity_poly.type
_entity_poly.pdbx_seq_one_letter_code
_entity_poly.pdbx_strand_id
1 'polypeptide(L)'
;MRLKLFILSLFVCFLAKAQQTPVFAEYNYNPFLLNPGYAGLQASTEISITNSGFFNQFDGSPRTLTGTFNSPLQEGKMGVGGALLYDEIGVTTTTQFYAAYSYKIELGFMDNHPFYANYQTPVLSFGISAGILQYEDRFLELGLEDDPRFAQNVQSTIPMVGVGLLYNQERFYAGISTPNILGDVLASDKSVSLSLPVYGIFGYRFYAGLFDQYIIKPNLMLKYEPNTPFQVDANIAATIKQKFELGAGYRSNSSVNLLAGAYLFENFRLMYFYNHSFGTNPFNSRHGVLLSVKLGDGYSTN
;
A
#
# COMPACT_ATOMS: atom_id res chain seq x y z
N MET A 1 -25.50 8.05 -39.47
CA MET A 1 -25.30 7.13 -38.32
C MET A 1 -23.88 6.55 -38.25
N ARG A 2 -23.31 6.03 -39.31
CA ARG A 2 -21.94 5.45 -39.33
C ARG A 2 -20.82 6.42 -38.96
N LEU A 3 -20.89 7.70 -39.35
CA LEU A 3 -19.88 8.71 -39.01
C LEU A 3 -19.91 9.08 -37.52
N LYS A 4 -21.07 9.11 -36.87
CA LYS A 4 -21.21 9.36 -35.44
C LYS A 4 -20.66 8.22 -34.58
N LEU A 5 -20.82 6.98 -35.05
CA LEU A 5 -20.22 5.80 -34.42
C LEU A 5 -18.70 5.78 -34.58
N PHE A 6 -18.17 6.20 -35.71
CA PHE A 6 -16.73 6.30 -35.94
C PHE A 6 -16.08 7.39 -35.08
N ILE A 7 -16.73 8.55 -34.93
CA ILE A 7 -16.26 9.62 -34.03
C ILE A 7 -16.34 9.17 -32.57
N LEU A 8 -17.37 8.44 -32.17
CA LEU A 8 -17.50 7.89 -30.82
C LEU A 8 -16.42 6.83 -30.53
N SER A 9 -16.08 5.97 -31.51
CA SER A 9 -15.00 4.99 -31.35
C SER A 9 -13.62 5.65 -31.28
N LEU A 10 -13.39 6.75 -31.97
CA LEU A 10 -12.14 7.51 -31.89
C LEU A 10 -11.99 8.16 -30.51
N PHE A 11 -13.09 8.61 -29.89
CA PHE A 11 -13.07 9.21 -28.55
C PHE A 11 -12.77 8.18 -27.44
N VAL A 12 -13.15 6.92 -27.62
CA VAL A 12 -12.89 5.83 -26.66
C VAL A 12 -11.40 5.42 -26.68
N CYS A 13 -10.70 5.55 -27.80
CA CYS A 13 -9.27 5.22 -27.89
C CYS A 13 -8.33 6.20 -27.16
N PHE A 14 -8.79 7.42 -26.83
CA PHE A 14 -7.97 8.40 -26.09
C PHE A 14 -7.96 8.21 -24.58
N LEU A 15 -8.71 7.24 -24.03
CA LEU A 15 -8.83 7.01 -22.59
C LEU A 15 -7.89 5.91 -22.06
N ALA A 16 -7.08 5.29 -22.90
CA ALA A 16 -6.18 4.21 -22.48
C ALA A 16 -4.79 4.76 -22.19
N LYS A 17 -4.62 5.44 -21.05
CA LYS A 17 -3.31 5.64 -20.42
C LYS A 17 -3.27 4.75 -19.17
N ALA A 18 -2.75 3.55 -19.34
CA ALA A 18 -2.58 2.60 -18.26
C ALA A 18 -1.15 2.70 -17.71
N GLN A 19 -0.89 3.69 -16.87
CA GLN A 19 0.24 3.60 -15.94
C GLN A 19 -0.31 3.01 -14.65
N GLN A 20 0.03 1.77 -14.37
CA GLN A 20 -0.41 1.08 -13.15
C GLN A 20 0.68 1.27 -12.09
N THR A 21 0.41 2.09 -11.08
CA THR A 21 1.15 2.02 -9.82
C THR A 21 0.91 0.66 -9.18
N PRO A 22 1.93 0.09 -8.50
CA PRO A 22 1.79 -1.20 -7.82
C PRO A 22 0.51 -1.27 -6.99
N VAL A 23 -0.23 -2.35 -7.15
CA VAL A 23 -1.51 -2.56 -6.48
C VAL A 23 -1.24 -3.37 -5.22
N PHE A 24 -1.20 -2.68 -4.08
CA PHE A 24 -1.02 -3.33 -2.78
C PHE A 24 -2.39 -3.74 -2.22
N ALA A 25 -2.75 -5.02 -2.30
CA ALA A 25 -3.90 -5.54 -1.53
C ALA A 25 -3.58 -5.57 -0.03
N GLU A 26 -2.30 -5.65 0.29
CA GLU A 26 -1.71 -5.76 1.63
C GLU A 26 -1.57 -4.44 2.40
N TYR A 27 -1.94 -3.29 1.85
CA TYR A 27 -1.82 -1.99 2.52
C TYR A 27 -2.55 -1.93 3.87
N ASN A 28 -3.59 -2.75 4.04
CA ASN A 28 -4.30 -2.87 5.32
C ASN A 28 -3.44 -3.43 6.45
N TYR A 29 -2.39 -4.18 6.09
CA TYR A 29 -1.48 -4.84 7.03
C TYR A 29 -0.11 -4.18 7.07
N ASN A 30 0.19 -3.36 6.08
CA ASN A 30 1.40 -2.56 6.01
C ASN A 30 1.10 -1.14 5.49
N PRO A 31 0.33 -0.34 6.23
CA PRO A 31 -0.08 1.00 5.80
C PRO A 31 1.10 1.98 5.70
N PHE A 32 2.25 1.64 6.29
CA PHE A 32 3.50 2.39 6.15
C PHE A 32 3.95 2.56 4.69
N LEU A 33 3.64 1.57 3.82
CA LEU A 33 3.93 1.67 2.38
C LEU A 33 3.22 2.83 1.69
N LEU A 34 2.08 3.26 2.21
CA LEU A 34 1.29 4.35 1.63
C LEU A 34 1.48 5.68 2.38
N ASN A 35 1.71 5.63 3.70
CA ASN A 35 1.72 6.84 4.51
C ASN A 35 2.88 6.82 5.52
N PRO A 36 3.89 7.69 5.36
CA PRO A 36 5.01 7.76 6.29
C PRO A 36 4.61 8.16 7.71
N GLY A 37 3.42 8.74 7.93
CA GLY A 37 2.86 9.00 9.24
C GLY A 37 2.62 7.74 10.09
N TYR A 38 2.59 6.55 9.48
CA TYR A 38 2.54 5.27 10.19
C TYR A 38 3.88 4.83 10.81
N ALA A 39 4.99 5.46 10.46
CA ALA A 39 6.29 5.10 11.02
C ALA A 39 6.23 5.11 12.57
N GLY A 40 6.59 3.99 13.21
CA GLY A 40 6.55 3.83 14.66
C GLY A 40 5.19 4.08 15.32
N LEU A 41 4.07 3.94 14.61
CA LEU A 41 2.74 4.07 15.20
C LEU A 41 2.44 2.94 16.19
N GLN A 42 2.93 1.75 15.91
CA GLN A 42 2.81 0.60 16.79
C GLN A 42 3.76 0.74 18.00
N ALA A 43 3.37 0.19 19.14
CA ALA A 43 4.20 0.22 20.35
C ALA A 43 5.51 -0.59 20.22
N SER A 44 5.58 -1.50 19.28
CA SER A 44 6.72 -2.40 19.08
C SER A 44 7.25 -2.32 17.65
N THR A 45 8.52 -2.67 17.48
CA THR A 45 9.15 -2.78 16.16
C THR A 45 8.52 -3.90 15.34
N GLU A 46 8.16 -3.61 14.11
CA GLU A 46 7.61 -4.58 13.15
C GLU A 46 8.49 -4.66 11.91
N ILE A 47 8.78 -5.89 11.48
CA ILE A 47 9.45 -6.20 10.23
C ILE A 47 8.45 -7.02 9.40
N SER A 48 8.25 -6.65 8.14
CA SER A 48 7.32 -7.35 7.25
C SER A 48 7.97 -7.60 5.89
N ILE A 49 7.68 -8.76 5.34
CA ILE A 49 8.02 -9.13 3.96
C ILE A 49 6.73 -9.56 3.28
N THR A 50 6.47 -9.01 2.10
CA THR A 50 5.32 -9.40 1.29
C THR A 50 5.80 -9.80 -0.10
N ASN A 51 5.25 -10.89 -0.60
CA ASN A 51 5.41 -11.31 -1.99
C ASN A 51 4.03 -11.44 -2.62
N SER A 52 3.82 -10.80 -3.77
CA SER A 52 2.58 -10.85 -4.55
C SER A 52 2.89 -11.18 -6.00
N GLY A 53 2.12 -12.11 -6.59
CA GLY A 53 2.31 -12.55 -7.98
C GLY A 53 3.29 -13.72 -8.17
N PHE A 54 3.82 -14.31 -7.09
CA PHE A 54 4.82 -15.38 -7.17
C PHE A 54 4.32 -16.67 -7.84
N PHE A 55 3.02 -16.95 -7.73
CA PHE A 55 2.42 -18.16 -8.28
C PHE A 55 1.86 -17.98 -9.70
N ASN A 56 2.15 -16.88 -10.36
CA ASN A 56 1.74 -16.67 -11.73
C ASN A 56 2.60 -17.53 -12.67
N GLN A 57 1.94 -18.29 -13.56
CA GLN A 57 2.59 -19.26 -14.45
C GLN A 57 3.08 -18.66 -15.78
N PHE A 58 2.86 -17.37 -16.00
CA PHE A 58 3.19 -16.71 -17.27
C PHE A 58 4.40 -15.79 -17.09
N ASP A 59 5.34 -15.86 -18.02
CA ASP A 59 6.44 -14.91 -18.11
C ASP A 59 5.91 -13.49 -18.29
N GLY A 60 6.54 -12.52 -17.64
CA GLY A 60 6.11 -11.12 -17.64
C GLY A 60 4.87 -10.82 -16.79
N SER A 61 4.35 -11.79 -16.01
CA SER A 61 3.26 -11.50 -15.08
C SER A 61 3.71 -10.56 -13.97
N PRO A 62 2.82 -9.67 -13.51
CA PRO A 62 3.14 -8.72 -12.45
C PRO A 62 3.58 -9.42 -11.16
N ARG A 63 4.74 -9.05 -10.64
CA ARG A 63 5.33 -9.55 -9.38
C ARG A 63 5.76 -8.37 -8.53
N THR A 64 5.40 -8.40 -7.26
CA THR A 64 5.78 -7.36 -6.31
C THR A 64 6.38 -8.02 -5.06
N LEU A 65 7.56 -7.59 -4.68
CA LEU A 65 8.22 -7.95 -3.42
C LEU A 65 8.38 -6.69 -2.58
N THR A 66 7.95 -6.72 -1.33
CA THR A 66 8.16 -5.61 -0.41
C THR A 66 8.82 -6.09 0.88
N GLY A 67 9.75 -5.29 1.38
CA GLY A 67 10.32 -5.46 2.71
C GLY A 67 10.17 -4.16 3.48
N THR A 68 9.68 -4.20 4.71
CA THR A 68 9.52 -3.01 5.54
C THR A 68 10.02 -3.25 6.95
N PHE A 69 10.54 -2.18 7.52
CA PHE A 69 10.92 -2.05 8.91
C PHE A 69 10.23 -0.82 9.49
N ASN A 70 9.71 -0.92 10.69
CA ASN A 70 8.94 0.14 11.33
C ASN A 70 9.14 0.06 12.85
N SER A 71 9.59 1.14 13.48
CA SER A 71 9.95 1.15 14.90
C SER A 71 9.57 2.45 15.59
N PRO A 72 8.95 2.40 16.78
CA PRO A 72 8.77 3.55 17.63
C PRO A 72 10.12 4.01 18.22
N LEU A 73 10.24 5.30 18.47
CA LEU A 73 11.32 5.94 19.18
C LEU A 73 10.76 6.85 20.29
N GLN A 74 11.55 7.12 21.31
CA GLN A 74 11.21 8.04 22.41
C GLN A 74 9.82 7.77 22.98
N GLU A 75 9.60 6.54 23.45
CA GLU A 75 8.31 6.14 24.06
C GLU A 75 7.10 6.36 23.15
N GLY A 76 7.31 6.22 21.84
CA GLY A 76 6.24 6.35 20.85
C GLY A 76 6.00 7.75 20.30
N LYS A 77 6.63 8.81 20.82
CA LYS A 77 6.49 10.19 20.31
C LYS A 77 7.05 10.36 18.90
N MET A 78 8.05 9.58 18.56
CA MET A 78 8.67 9.59 17.24
C MET A 78 8.62 8.19 16.65
N GLY A 79 8.82 8.08 15.35
CA GLY A 79 8.93 6.81 14.66
C GLY A 79 9.89 6.88 13.49
N VAL A 80 10.52 5.77 13.22
CA VAL A 80 11.36 5.57 12.03
C VAL A 80 10.91 4.34 11.29
N GLY A 81 11.10 4.35 10.00
CA GLY A 81 10.82 3.19 9.15
C GLY A 81 11.66 3.20 7.90
N GLY A 82 11.70 2.05 7.25
CA GLY A 82 12.34 1.88 5.95
C GLY A 82 11.56 0.88 5.11
N ALA A 83 11.61 1.04 3.80
CA ALA A 83 10.99 0.13 2.87
C ALA A 83 11.89 -0.11 1.66
N LEU A 84 11.82 -1.35 1.17
CA LEU A 84 12.34 -1.79 -0.13
C LEU A 84 11.16 -2.38 -0.90
N LEU A 85 10.91 -1.87 -2.10
CA LEU A 85 9.91 -2.39 -3.02
C LEU A 85 10.60 -2.77 -4.32
N TYR A 86 10.29 -3.95 -4.80
CA TYR A 86 10.66 -4.44 -6.12
C TYR A 86 9.38 -4.82 -6.84
N ASP A 87 9.12 -4.20 -7.97
CA ASP A 87 7.95 -4.46 -8.81
C ASP A 87 8.40 -4.72 -10.25
N GLU A 88 7.88 -5.80 -10.83
CA GLU A 88 8.20 -6.24 -12.18
C GLU A 88 6.90 -6.51 -12.94
N ILE A 89 6.75 -5.88 -14.10
CA ILE A 89 5.60 -6.04 -14.98
C ILE A 89 6.09 -6.10 -16.43
N GLY A 90 6.07 -7.29 -17.04
CA GLY A 90 6.64 -7.49 -18.36
C GLY A 90 8.13 -7.23 -18.36
N VAL A 91 8.58 -6.29 -19.18
CA VAL A 91 9.98 -5.87 -19.30
C VAL A 91 10.33 -4.67 -18.41
N THR A 92 9.33 -4.13 -17.70
CA THR A 92 9.50 -2.98 -16.81
C THR A 92 9.78 -3.44 -15.39
N THR A 93 10.85 -2.93 -14.81
CA THR A 93 11.23 -3.16 -13.41
C THR A 93 11.31 -1.84 -12.67
N THR A 94 10.74 -1.81 -11.47
CA THR A 94 10.82 -0.65 -10.59
C THR A 94 11.34 -1.08 -9.23
N THR A 95 12.43 -0.48 -8.77
CA THR A 95 12.96 -0.71 -7.42
C THR A 95 12.90 0.59 -6.63
N GLN A 96 12.27 0.56 -5.47
CA GLN A 96 12.17 1.72 -4.58
C GLN A 96 12.82 1.40 -3.25
N PHE A 97 13.62 2.31 -2.76
CA PHE A 97 14.16 2.28 -1.40
C PHE A 97 13.94 3.64 -0.76
N TYR A 98 13.33 3.65 0.42
CA TYR A 98 13.14 4.88 1.19
C TYR A 98 13.22 4.64 2.70
N ALA A 99 13.60 5.68 3.41
CA ALA A 99 13.48 5.79 4.86
C ALA A 99 12.43 6.83 5.20
N ALA A 100 11.81 6.68 6.37
CA ALA A 100 10.80 7.60 6.85
C ALA A 100 11.00 7.92 8.33
N TYR A 101 10.57 9.14 8.68
CA TYR A 101 10.51 9.63 10.05
C TYR A 101 9.10 10.17 10.30
N SER A 102 8.58 9.95 11.50
CA SER A 102 7.32 10.53 11.94
C SER A 102 7.45 11.19 13.31
N TYR A 103 6.66 12.22 13.52
CA TYR A 103 6.45 12.86 14.81
C TYR A 103 4.97 12.82 15.17
N LYS A 104 4.68 12.45 16.43
CA LYS A 104 3.32 12.25 16.93
C LYS A 104 3.01 13.28 18.01
N ILE A 105 1.86 13.91 17.86
CA ILE A 105 1.28 14.83 18.83
C ILE A 105 0.11 14.10 19.50
N GLU A 106 0.20 13.93 20.81
CA GLU A 106 -0.89 13.42 21.62
C GLU A 106 -1.95 14.51 21.80
N LEU A 107 -3.19 14.18 21.44
CA LEU A 107 -4.31 15.10 21.55
C LEU A 107 -5.07 14.83 22.84
N GLY A 108 -4.52 15.28 23.96
CA GLY A 108 -5.04 15.07 25.31
C GLY A 108 -6.34 15.84 25.65
N PHE A 109 -7.22 16.07 24.70
CA PHE A 109 -8.44 16.86 24.90
C PHE A 109 -9.51 16.21 25.77
N MET A 110 -9.32 15.00 26.30
CA MET A 110 -10.35 14.27 27.03
C MET A 110 -9.83 13.59 28.31
N ASP A 111 -9.29 14.37 29.22
CA ASP A 111 -8.83 13.89 30.54
C ASP A 111 -9.97 13.49 31.51
N ASN A 112 -11.21 13.36 31.05
CA ASN A 112 -12.36 13.00 31.87
C ASN A 112 -12.79 11.52 31.76
N HIS A 113 -11.89 10.62 31.34
CA HIS A 113 -12.21 9.21 31.32
C HIS A 113 -12.01 8.57 32.71
N PRO A 114 -12.89 7.62 33.09
CA PRO A 114 -12.70 6.88 34.33
C PRO A 114 -11.36 6.15 34.34
N PHE A 115 -10.68 6.18 35.47
CA PHE A 115 -9.34 5.60 35.70
C PHE A 115 -9.20 4.11 35.31
N TYR A 116 -10.31 3.39 35.15
CA TYR A 116 -10.36 1.97 34.76
C TYR A 116 -10.60 1.75 33.27
N ALA A 117 -10.71 2.78 32.46
CA ALA A 117 -10.84 2.65 31.02
C ALA A 117 -9.44 2.65 30.37
N ASN A 118 -9.03 1.54 29.77
CA ASN A 118 -7.86 1.45 28.92
C ASN A 118 -8.11 2.28 27.64
N TYR A 119 -7.88 3.57 27.72
CA TYR A 119 -8.09 4.50 26.63
C TYR A 119 -6.77 4.88 25.99
N GLN A 120 -6.60 4.55 24.70
CA GLN A 120 -5.46 5.03 23.95
C GLN A 120 -5.66 6.50 23.57
N THR A 121 -4.77 7.37 24.03
CA THR A 121 -4.77 8.78 23.69
C THR A 121 -4.76 8.96 22.16
N PRO A 122 -5.68 9.76 21.60
CA PRO A 122 -5.65 10.06 20.18
C PRO A 122 -4.33 10.72 19.78
N VAL A 123 -3.75 10.31 18.68
CA VAL A 123 -2.51 10.88 18.17
C VAL A 123 -2.70 11.45 16.77
N LEU A 124 -2.08 12.59 16.51
CA LEU A 124 -1.89 13.16 15.20
C LEU A 124 -0.43 12.99 14.81
N SER A 125 -0.18 12.20 13.79
CA SER A 125 1.17 11.86 13.30
C SER A 125 1.47 12.56 11.99
N PHE A 126 2.61 13.21 11.92
CA PHE A 126 3.19 13.80 10.71
C PHE A 126 4.37 12.95 10.28
N GLY A 127 4.39 12.53 9.03
CA GLY A 127 5.47 11.72 8.48
C GLY A 127 6.10 12.34 7.25
N ILE A 128 7.40 12.12 7.12
CA ILE A 128 8.17 12.43 5.91
C ILE A 128 8.97 11.20 5.53
N SER A 129 9.09 10.94 4.23
CA SER A 129 9.98 9.92 3.71
C SER A 129 10.91 10.49 2.65
N ALA A 130 12.09 9.93 2.53
CA ALA A 130 13.05 10.26 1.48
C ALA A 130 13.70 8.97 0.96
N GLY A 131 13.94 8.91 -0.34
CA GLY A 131 14.47 7.74 -0.98
C GLY A 131 14.75 7.91 -2.45
N ILE A 132 14.93 6.79 -3.11
CA ILE A 132 15.19 6.70 -4.54
C ILE A 132 14.28 5.65 -5.18
N LEU A 133 13.89 5.91 -6.41
CA LEU A 133 13.23 4.98 -7.31
C LEU A 133 14.15 4.75 -8.50
N GLN A 134 14.48 3.50 -8.75
CA GLN A 134 15.12 3.06 -9.98
C GLN A 134 14.06 2.48 -10.91
N TYR A 135 13.98 3.02 -12.10
CA TYR A 135 13.08 2.59 -13.16
C TYR A 135 13.92 2.01 -14.30
N GLU A 136 13.52 0.84 -14.81
CA GLU A 136 14.19 0.18 -15.92
C GLU A 136 13.15 -0.45 -16.85
N ASP A 137 13.24 -0.08 -18.16
CA ASP A 137 12.52 -0.77 -19.23
C ASP A 137 13.55 -1.49 -20.11
N ARG A 138 13.45 -2.81 -20.17
CA ARG A 138 14.33 -3.69 -20.96
C ARG A 138 13.73 -3.96 -22.33
N PHE A 139 13.54 -2.92 -23.13
CA PHE A 139 12.87 -3.00 -24.44
C PHE A 139 13.55 -3.95 -25.43
N LEU A 140 14.87 -4.10 -25.35
CA LEU A 140 15.61 -5.02 -26.22
C LEU A 140 15.18 -6.49 -26.02
N GLU A 141 14.64 -6.87 -24.88
CA GLU A 141 14.11 -8.22 -24.62
C GLU A 141 12.83 -8.51 -25.43
N LEU A 142 12.17 -7.48 -25.96
CA LEU A 142 10.98 -7.66 -26.80
C LEU A 142 11.33 -8.11 -28.23
N GLY A 143 12.60 -8.01 -28.67
CA GLY A 143 13.00 -8.35 -30.03
C GLY A 143 12.41 -7.43 -31.11
N LEU A 144 12.07 -6.17 -30.75
CA LEU A 144 11.46 -5.16 -31.63
C LEU A 144 12.47 -4.04 -31.95
N GLU A 145 13.72 -4.39 -32.19
CA GLU A 145 14.81 -3.44 -32.40
C GLU A 145 14.65 -2.57 -33.65
N ASP A 146 13.85 -3.02 -34.62
CA ASP A 146 13.52 -2.27 -35.85
C ASP A 146 12.61 -1.05 -35.58
N ASP A 147 11.89 -1.00 -34.45
CA ASP A 147 11.11 0.17 -34.05
C ASP A 147 12.00 1.11 -33.17
N PRO A 148 12.25 2.35 -33.61
CA PRO A 148 13.09 3.30 -32.85
C PRO A 148 12.67 3.53 -31.41
N ARG A 149 11.41 3.27 -31.05
CA ARG A 149 10.89 3.41 -29.68
C ARG A 149 11.36 2.29 -28.74
N PHE A 150 11.77 1.14 -29.29
CA PHE A 150 12.21 -0.04 -28.54
C PHE A 150 13.66 -0.40 -28.82
N ALA A 151 14.39 0.48 -29.55
CA ALA A 151 15.76 0.24 -29.95
C ALA A 151 16.80 0.34 -28.81
N GLN A 152 16.39 0.83 -27.65
CA GLN A 152 17.26 1.00 -26.48
C GLN A 152 16.50 0.74 -25.18
N ASN A 153 17.20 0.19 -24.19
CA ASN A 153 16.68 0.12 -22.83
C ASN A 153 16.65 1.53 -22.21
N VAL A 154 15.65 1.78 -21.37
CA VAL A 154 15.53 3.03 -20.61
C VAL A 154 15.83 2.74 -19.16
N GLN A 155 16.69 3.55 -18.55
CA GLN A 155 16.99 3.46 -17.12
C GLN A 155 17.00 4.87 -16.51
N SER A 156 16.26 5.03 -15.41
CA SER A 156 16.20 6.31 -14.71
C SER A 156 16.26 6.13 -13.21
N THR A 157 17.01 6.99 -12.54
CA THR A 157 17.04 7.10 -11.07
C THR A 157 16.34 8.39 -10.67
N ILE A 158 15.34 8.27 -9.81
CA ILE A 158 14.44 9.35 -9.45
C ILE A 158 14.43 9.51 -7.93
N PRO A 159 14.91 10.63 -7.39
CA PRO A 159 14.75 10.96 -5.99
C PRO A 159 13.28 11.09 -5.61
N MET A 160 12.92 10.56 -4.46
CA MET A 160 11.56 10.57 -3.92
C MET A 160 11.53 11.28 -2.57
N VAL A 161 10.52 12.10 -2.38
CA VAL A 161 10.16 12.68 -1.08
C VAL A 161 8.66 12.49 -0.87
N GLY A 162 8.30 11.77 0.17
CA GLY A 162 6.89 11.55 0.54
C GLY A 162 6.52 12.30 1.80
N VAL A 163 5.23 12.62 1.93
CA VAL A 163 4.67 13.23 3.13
C VAL A 163 3.36 12.55 3.50
N GLY A 164 3.05 12.56 4.79
CA GLY A 164 1.81 11.98 5.28
C GLY A 164 1.35 12.57 6.59
N LEU A 165 0.04 12.61 6.73
CA LEU A 165 -0.66 12.99 7.95
C LEU A 165 -1.57 11.82 8.34
N LEU A 166 -1.60 11.50 9.63
CA LEU A 166 -2.42 10.42 10.16
C LEU A 166 -3.00 10.82 11.50
N TYR A 167 -4.29 10.76 11.62
CA TYR A 167 -4.99 10.73 12.90
C TYR A 167 -5.27 9.27 13.27
N ASN A 168 -4.91 8.85 14.46
CA ASN A 168 -5.21 7.51 14.96
C ASN A 168 -5.71 7.56 16.40
N GLN A 169 -6.80 6.90 16.63
CA GLN A 169 -7.42 6.63 17.92
C GLN A 169 -7.70 5.14 18.02
N GLU A 170 -8.03 4.63 19.19
CA GLU A 170 -8.32 3.22 19.44
C GLU A 170 -9.26 2.61 18.39
N ARG A 171 -10.38 3.27 18.09
CA ARG A 171 -11.41 2.76 17.19
C ARG A 171 -11.38 3.34 15.78
N PHE A 172 -10.87 4.55 15.62
CA PHE A 172 -10.94 5.28 14.36
C PHE A 172 -9.55 5.74 13.91
N TYR A 173 -9.30 5.65 12.63
CA TYR A 173 -8.13 6.28 12.01
C TYR A 173 -8.48 6.89 10.66
N ALA A 174 -7.82 7.99 10.35
CA ALA A 174 -7.91 8.66 9.06
C ALA A 174 -6.55 9.23 8.70
N GLY A 175 -6.18 9.15 7.43
CA GLY A 175 -4.91 9.65 6.96
C GLY A 175 -4.96 10.13 5.52
N ILE A 176 -4.05 11.03 5.19
CA ILE A 176 -3.78 11.49 3.83
C ILE A 176 -2.28 11.45 3.61
N SER A 177 -1.86 11.07 2.41
CA SER A 177 -0.44 10.95 2.08
C SER A 177 -0.17 10.99 0.59
N THR A 178 1.05 11.33 0.25
CA THR A 178 1.62 11.09 -1.06
C THR A 178 3.04 10.53 -0.89
N PRO A 179 3.37 9.41 -1.52
CA PRO A 179 4.69 8.80 -1.40
C PRO A 179 5.79 9.54 -2.16
N ASN A 180 5.41 10.41 -3.09
CA ASN A 180 6.35 11.26 -3.82
C ASN A 180 5.68 12.58 -4.20
N ILE A 181 6.22 13.71 -3.70
CA ILE A 181 5.78 15.08 -4.04
C ILE A 181 6.62 15.70 -5.17
N LEU A 182 7.76 15.10 -5.50
CA LEU A 182 8.68 15.63 -6.51
C LEU A 182 8.33 15.12 -7.92
N GLY A 183 7.62 13.98 -8.01
CA GLY A 183 7.35 13.35 -9.29
C GLY A 183 8.64 12.98 -10.03
N ASP A 184 8.69 13.33 -11.29
CA ASP A 184 9.81 13.12 -12.22
C ASP A 184 10.69 14.36 -12.42
N VAL A 185 10.46 15.44 -11.67
CA VAL A 185 11.21 16.70 -11.82
C VAL A 185 12.72 16.50 -11.71
N LEU A 186 13.14 15.61 -10.81
CA LEU A 186 14.55 15.27 -10.56
C LEU A 186 14.98 13.94 -11.21
N ALA A 187 14.20 13.40 -12.13
CA ALA A 187 14.57 12.18 -12.84
C ALA A 187 15.87 12.36 -13.64
N SER A 188 16.73 11.34 -13.62
CA SER A 188 17.97 11.33 -14.38
C SER A 188 17.71 11.24 -15.89
N ASP A 189 16.66 10.55 -16.28
CA ASP A 189 16.17 10.51 -17.66
C ASP A 189 14.80 11.19 -17.75
N LYS A 190 14.68 12.17 -18.62
CA LYS A 190 13.46 12.96 -18.84
C LYS A 190 12.40 12.26 -19.69
N SER A 191 12.70 11.12 -20.27
CA SER A 191 11.73 10.28 -20.97
C SER A 191 10.76 9.56 -20.02
N VAL A 192 11.16 9.39 -18.74
CA VAL A 192 10.35 8.74 -17.72
C VAL A 192 9.45 9.78 -17.05
N SER A 193 8.14 9.54 -17.08
CA SER A 193 7.15 10.36 -16.38
C SER A 193 6.52 9.58 -15.24
N LEU A 194 6.60 10.12 -14.03
CA LEU A 194 5.97 9.55 -12.84
C LEU A 194 4.72 10.33 -12.48
N SER A 195 3.67 9.59 -12.18
CA SER A 195 2.48 10.18 -11.59
C SER A 195 2.65 10.47 -10.09
N LEU A 196 1.85 11.40 -9.58
CA LEU A 196 1.83 11.82 -8.18
C LEU A 196 0.55 11.31 -7.52
N PRO A 197 0.51 10.08 -7.02
CA PRO A 197 -0.67 9.56 -6.36
C PRO A 197 -0.86 10.20 -4.98
N VAL A 198 -2.10 10.56 -4.67
CA VAL A 198 -2.53 10.99 -3.34
C VAL A 198 -3.45 9.90 -2.79
N TYR A 199 -3.17 9.47 -1.58
CA TYR A 199 -3.95 8.46 -0.87
C TYR A 199 -4.71 9.08 0.30
N GLY A 200 -6.01 8.74 0.41
CA GLY A 200 -6.81 8.96 1.60
C GLY A 200 -7.16 7.61 2.22
N ILE A 201 -6.98 7.43 3.52
CA ILE A 201 -7.29 6.18 4.22
C ILE A 201 -8.20 6.48 5.39
N PHE A 202 -9.25 5.67 5.55
CA PHE A 202 -10.19 5.74 6.66
C PHE A 202 -10.45 4.34 7.17
N GLY A 203 -10.56 4.17 8.47
CA GLY A 203 -10.93 2.88 9.03
C GLY A 203 -11.53 2.99 10.41
N TYR A 204 -12.28 1.95 10.77
CA TYR A 204 -12.91 1.81 12.07
C TYR A 204 -12.66 0.40 12.61
N ARG A 205 -12.62 0.26 13.95
CA ARG A 205 -12.46 -1.01 14.66
C ARG A 205 -13.65 -1.20 15.59
N PHE A 206 -14.47 -2.19 15.30
CA PHE A 206 -15.58 -2.61 16.18
C PHE A 206 -15.09 -3.77 17.02
N TYR A 207 -15.05 -3.57 18.33
CA TYR A 207 -14.72 -4.60 19.31
C TYR A 207 -15.97 -5.28 19.78
N ALA A 208 -16.00 -6.62 19.81
CA ALA A 208 -17.15 -7.42 20.19
C ALA A 208 -16.73 -8.69 20.95
N GLY A 209 -17.63 -9.21 21.77
CA GLY A 209 -17.41 -10.38 22.60
C GLY A 209 -16.75 -10.05 23.94
N LEU A 210 -16.58 -11.07 24.78
CA LEU A 210 -15.84 -10.96 26.04
C LEU A 210 -14.35 -10.82 25.71
N PHE A 211 -13.68 -9.84 26.32
CA PHE A 211 -12.24 -9.59 26.10
C PHE A 211 -11.88 -9.32 24.63
N ASP A 212 -12.75 -8.63 23.88
CA ASP A 212 -12.51 -8.23 22.48
C ASP A 212 -12.09 -9.39 21.56
N GLN A 213 -12.77 -10.55 21.75
CA GLN A 213 -12.47 -11.76 20.98
C GLN A 213 -12.71 -11.60 19.49
N TYR A 214 -13.53 -10.63 19.10
CA TYR A 214 -13.85 -10.33 17.71
C TYR A 214 -13.59 -8.85 17.44
N ILE A 215 -12.79 -8.57 16.41
CA ILE A 215 -12.54 -7.20 15.97
C ILE A 215 -12.94 -7.13 14.50
N ILE A 216 -13.99 -6.35 14.18
CA ILE A 216 -14.40 -6.11 12.80
C ILE A 216 -13.79 -4.79 12.34
N LYS A 217 -13.09 -4.81 11.23
CA LYS A 217 -12.25 -3.72 10.72
C LYS A 217 -12.67 -3.31 9.30
N PRO A 218 -13.78 -2.56 9.13
CA PRO A 218 -14.05 -1.91 7.85
C PRO A 218 -13.02 -0.80 7.61
N ASN A 219 -12.57 -0.68 6.37
CA ASN A 219 -11.74 0.42 5.94
C ASN A 219 -12.00 0.81 4.48
N LEU A 220 -11.64 2.03 4.17
CA LEU A 220 -11.75 2.64 2.85
C LEU A 220 -10.42 3.29 2.49
N MET A 221 -9.92 3.01 1.30
CA MET A 221 -8.80 3.72 0.71
C MET A 221 -9.27 4.42 -0.56
N LEU A 222 -8.93 5.68 -0.67
CA LEU A 222 -9.17 6.53 -1.83
C LEU A 222 -7.82 6.82 -2.49
N LYS A 223 -7.72 6.65 -3.80
CA LYS A 223 -6.53 7.00 -4.56
C LYS A 223 -6.91 7.97 -5.66
N TYR A 224 -6.29 9.13 -5.63
CA TYR A 224 -6.32 10.08 -6.72
C TYR A 224 -4.94 10.10 -7.39
N GLU A 225 -4.92 9.99 -8.69
CA GLU A 225 -3.72 10.06 -9.51
C GLU A 225 -4.06 10.83 -10.79
N PRO A 226 -3.30 11.87 -11.17
CA PRO A 226 -3.57 12.64 -12.38
C PRO A 226 -3.66 11.73 -13.61
N ASN A 227 -4.63 12.00 -14.49
CA ASN A 227 -4.89 11.25 -15.73
C ASN A 227 -5.29 9.77 -15.55
N THR A 228 -5.64 9.35 -14.34
CA THR A 228 -6.20 8.02 -14.08
C THR A 228 -7.59 8.12 -13.44
N PRO A 229 -8.45 7.11 -13.61
CA PRO A 229 -9.73 7.09 -12.92
C PRO A 229 -9.54 7.08 -11.39
N PHE A 230 -10.39 7.84 -10.70
CA PHE A 230 -10.41 7.82 -9.23
C PHE A 230 -10.71 6.41 -8.71
N GLN A 231 -9.87 5.92 -7.81
CA GLN A 231 -9.98 4.57 -7.26
C GLN A 231 -10.50 4.60 -5.83
N VAL A 232 -11.42 3.71 -5.55
CA VAL A 232 -11.98 3.46 -4.22
C VAL A 232 -11.79 1.99 -3.88
N ASP A 233 -11.11 1.70 -2.80
CA ASP A 233 -10.97 0.36 -2.25
C ASP A 233 -11.75 0.28 -0.93
N ALA A 234 -12.79 -0.53 -0.88
CA ALA A 234 -13.55 -0.80 0.32
C ALA A 234 -13.25 -2.21 0.82
N ASN A 235 -12.83 -2.33 2.07
CA ASN A 235 -12.46 -3.61 2.66
C ASN A 235 -13.15 -3.80 4.01
N ILE A 236 -13.36 -5.05 4.37
CA ILE A 236 -13.79 -5.48 5.69
C ILE A 236 -12.97 -6.70 6.09
N ALA A 237 -12.41 -6.68 7.29
CA ALA A 237 -11.73 -7.81 7.88
C ALA A 237 -12.29 -8.10 9.26
N ALA A 238 -12.22 -9.34 9.70
CA ALA A 238 -12.61 -9.79 11.03
C ALA A 238 -11.47 -10.59 11.65
N THR A 239 -10.94 -10.11 12.77
CA THR A 239 -10.03 -10.87 13.62
C THR A 239 -10.83 -11.69 14.62
N ILE A 240 -10.53 -12.98 14.73
CA ILE A 240 -11.25 -13.97 15.54
C ILE A 240 -10.31 -14.50 16.61
N LYS A 241 -10.66 -14.30 17.88
CA LYS A 241 -9.90 -14.73 19.06
C LYS A 241 -8.44 -14.29 19.04
N GLN A 242 -8.16 -13.16 18.40
CA GLN A 242 -6.80 -12.62 18.19
C GLN A 242 -5.82 -13.60 17.52
N LYS A 243 -6.33 -14.67 16.88
CA LYS A 243 -5.51 -15.74 16.27
C LYS A 243 -5.72 -15.86 14.77
N PHE A 244 -6.92 -15.64 14.30
CA PHE A 244 -7.25 -15.78 12.88
C PHE A 244 -7.83 -14.49 12.35
N GLU A 245 -7.63 -14.25 11.07
CA GLU A 245 -8.17 -13.11 10.38
C GLU A 245 -8.72 -13.53 9.02
N LEU A 246 -9.93 -13.08 8.71
CA LEU A 246 -10.58 -13.28 7.44
C LEU A 246 -11.09 -11.93 6.93
N GLY A 247 -11.06 -11.71 5.64
CA GLY A 247 -11.59 -10.48 5.08
C GLY A 247 -11.83 -10.56 3.59
N ALA A 248 -12.55 -9.55 3.13
CA ALA A 248 -12.85 -9.34 1.72
C ALA A 248 -12.79 -7.84 1.40
N GLY A 249 -12.51 -7.54 0.13
CA GLY A 249 -12.46 -6.18 -0.35
C GLY A 249 -12.91 -6.08 -1.79
N TYR A 250 -13.30 -4.88 -2.15
CA TYR A 250 -13.68 -4.49 -3.49
C TYR A 250 -12.91 -3.25 -3.91
N ARG A 251 -12.28 -3.30 -5.06
CA ARG A 251 -11.65 -2.16 -5.71
C ARG A 251 -12.51 -1.71 -6.88
N SER A 252 -12.86 -0.44 -6.91
CA SER A 252 -13.71 0.12 -7.94
C SER A 252 -13.23 -0.23 -9.34
N ASN A 253 -14.15 -0.81 -10.15
CA ASN A 253 -13.97 -1.16 -11.57
C ASN A 253 -12.74 -2.03 -11.88
N SER A 254 -12.16 -2.70 -10.91
CA SER A 254 -10.91 -3.43 -11.11
C SER A 254 -10.94 -4.85 -10.57
N SER A 255 -11.20 -5.05 -9.28
CA SER A 255 -11.01 -6.37 -8.67
C SER A 255 -11.77 -6.57 -7.36
N VAL A 256 -11.90 -7.83 -6.97
CA VAL A 256 -12.22 -8.25 -5.61
C VAL A 256 -10.98 -8.88 -5.00
N ASN A 257 -10.82 -8.71 -3.69
CA ASN A 257 -9.77 -9.38 -2.94
C ASN A 257 -10.36 -10.17 -1.77
N LEU A 258 -9.74 -11.29 -1.47
CA LEU A 258 -10.01 -12.11 -0.29
C LEU A 258 -8.71 -12.23 0.50
N LEU A 259 -8.83 -12.29 1.80
CA LEU A 259 -7.69 -12.48 2.68
C LEU A 259 -8.01 -13.50 3.77
N ALA A 260 -7.00 -14.25 4.13
CA ALA A 260 -7.01 -15.14 5.28
C ALA A 260 -5.65 -15.09 5.97
N GLY A 261 -5.64 -15.13 7.29
CA GLY A 261 -4.38 -15.07 8.02
C GLY A 261 -4.45 -15.66 9.42
N ALA A 262 -3.28 -15.83 10.00
CA ALA A 262 -3.09 -16.33 11.34
C ALA A 262 -1.98 -15.56 12.07
N TYR A 263 -2.21 -15.36 13.36
CA TYR A 263 -1.23 -14.84 14.31
C TYR A 263 -0.64 -16.02 15.07
N LEU A 264 0.66 -16.23 14.90
CA LEU A 264 1.38 -17.40 15.40
C LEU A 264 2.40 -16.96 16.47
N PHE A 265 2.49 -17.73 17.55
CA PHE A 265 3.47 -17.48 18.62
C PHE A 265 3.50 -16.04 19.13
N GLU A 266 2.34 -15.36 19.11
CA GLU A 266 2.14 -13.96 19.54
C GLU A 266 2.91 -12.91 18.70
N ASN A 267 4.07 -13.25 18.16
CA ASN A 267 4.97 -12.35 17.46
C ASN A 267 4.91 -12.43 15.94
N PHE A 268 4.36 -13.50 15.39
CA PHE A 268 4.33 -13.70 13.94
C PHE A 268 2.92 -13.51 13.39
N ARG A 269 2.83 -12.86 12.25
CA ARG A 269 1.60 -12.75 11.46
C ARG A 269 1.87 -13.28 10.06
N LEU A 270 1.07 -14.26 9.65
CA LEU A 270 1.07 -14.80 8.29
C LEU A 270 -0.28 -14.49 7.65
N MET A 271 -0.26 -13.80 6.49
CA MET A 271 -1.45 -13.45 5.74
C MET A 271 -1.31 -13.96 4.31
N TYR A 272 -2.39 -14.48 3.77
CA TYR A 272 -2.53 -14.85 2.38
C TYR A 272 -3.59 -13.97 1.73
N PHE A 273 -3.31 -13.49 0.53
CA PHE A 273 -4.18 -12.63 -0.26
C PHE A 273 -4.48 -13.28 -1.59
N TYR A 274 -5.72 -13.24 -1.98
CA TYR A 274 -6.18 -13.60 -3.30
C TYR A 274 -6.87 -12.39 -3.94
N ASN A 275 -6.38 -11.92 -5.05
CA ASN A 275 -6.97 -10.83 -5.82
C ASN A 275 -7.46 -11.38 -7.15
N HIS A 276 -8.73 -11.11 -7.47
CA HIS A 276 -9.34 -11.47 -8.75
C HIS A 276 -9.78 -10.22 -9.49
N SER A 277 -9.14 -9.96 -10.63
CA SER A 277 -9.43 -8.78 -11.46
C SER A 277 -10.59 -9.07 -12.40
N PHE A 278 -11.45 -8.06 -12.57
CA PHE A 278 -12.54 -8.14 -13.56
C PHE A 278 -11.99 -7.77 -14.94
N GLY A 279 -12.07 -8.68 -15.88
CA GLY A 279 -11.65 -8.42 -17.24
C GLY A 279 -11.22 -9.68 -17.97
N THR A 280 -10.94 -9.54 -19.26
CA THR A 280 -10.49 -10.64 -20.14
C THR A 280 -8.97 -10.80 -20.15
N ASN A 281 -8.26 -10.16 -19.22
CA ASN A 281 -6.82 -10.24 -19.13
C ASN A 281 -6.41 -11.64 -18.62
N PRO A 282 -5.41 -12.32 -19.22
CA PRO A 282 -4.91 -13.61 -18.74
C PRO A 282 -4.35 -13.56 -17.31
N PHE A 283 -4.07 -12.38 -16.77
CA PHE A 283 -3.59 -12.15 -15.41
C PHE A 283 -4.71 -11.85 -14.39
N ASN A 284 -5.88 -12.50 -14.55
CA ASN A 284 -7.08 -12.22 -13.76
C ASN A 284 -6.92 -12.52 -12.26
N SER A 285 -5.98 -13.36 -11.87
CA SER A 285 -5.81 -13.78 -10.48
C SER A 285 -4.38 -13.55 -10.01
N ARG A 286 -4.25 -12.95 -8.83
CA ARG A 286 -2.96 -12.74 -8.17
C ARG A 286 -3.03 -13.30 -6.76
N HIS A 287 -1.99 -14.02 -6.38
CA HIS A 287 -1.79 -14.55 -5.04
C HIS A 287 -0.67 -13.78 -4.35
N GLY A 288 -0.84 -13.51 -3.07
CA GLY A 288 0.20 -12.86 -2.26
C GLY A 288 0.29 -13.47 -0.87
N VAL A 289 1.48 -13.39 -0.30
CA VAL A 289 1.76 -13.82 1.06
C VAL A 289 2.52 -12.72 1.77
N LEU A 290 2.07 -12.38 2.97
CA LEU A 290 2.76 -11.46 3.87
C LEU A 290 3.17 -12.22 5.13
N LEU A 291 4.42 -12.09 5.50
CA LEU A 291 4.97 -12.52 6.78
C LEU A 291 5.45 -11.29 7.54
N SER A 292 5.00 -11.13 8.77
CA SER A 292 5.49 -10.08 9.66
C SER A 292 5.92 -10.64 11.00
N VAL A 293 6.92 -9.99 11.58
CA VAL A 293 7.41 -10.26 12.94
C VAL A 293 7.33 -8.97 13.72
N LYS A 294 6.66 -9.01 14.86
CA LYS A 294 6.56 -7.90 15.79
C LYS A 294 7.38 -8.21 17.04
N LEU A 295 8.39 -7.40 17.31
CA LEU A 295 9.29 -7.57 18.45
C LEU A 295 8.65 -6.97 19.71
N GLY A 296 9.03 -7.48 20.89
CA GLY A 296 8.43 -7.05 22.16
C GLY A 296 7.12 -7.80 22.45
N ASP A 297 6.06 -7.07 22.81
CA ASP A 297 4.79 -7.65 23.29
C ASP A 297 3.96 -8.36 22.21
N GLY A 298 4.44 -8.36 20.96
CA GLY A 298 3.81 -9.08 19.87
C GLY A 298 2.53 -8.44 19.35
N TYR A 299 1.65 -9.26 18.76
CA TYR A 299 0.33 -8.88 18.21
C TYR A 299 -0.80 -9.07 19.21
N SER A 300 -0.56 -9.75 20.32
CA SER A 300 -1.56 -10.07 21.35
C SER A 300 -1.72 -8.95 22.39
N THR A 301 -1.21 -7.76 22.16
CA THR A 301 -1.42 -6.65 23.07
C THR A 301 -2.86 -6.19 23.09
N ASN A 302 -3.40 -6.27 24.24
CA ASN A 302 -4.67 -5.80 24.77
C ASN A 302 -5.01 -4.36 24.38
#